data_e4f8e1d4ed976a227aa1cfecff3c067a
#
_entry.id   e4f8e1d4ed976a227aa1cfecff3c067a
#
_cell.length_a   1.000
_cell.length_b   1.000
_cell.length_c   1.000
_cell.angle_alpha   90.00
_cell.angle_beta   90.00
_cell.angle_gamma   90.00
#
_symmetry.space_group_name_H-M   'P 1'
#
loop_
_entity.id
_entity.type
_entity.pdbx_description
1 polymer ?
#
loop_
_entity_poly.entity_id
_entity_poly.type
_entity_poly.pdbx_seq_one_letter_code
_entity_poly.pdbx_strand_id
1 'polypeptide(L)'
;LALEIPIECLNSDGDGIIGAWTTASLPQAEIEDPSPTYEQPSFYGGAYVQQSRLSAPLVNELVIGLPDKDLFNAAEPTQDGALAQYVTNPSLPYLLDVLFRNPVNSTLGPDIANLAPTNLPRQDLITAFLTGFPGLNSPANVVPSEMMRLNMGVPATPRDEQSTFGVVDEDLAGFPNGRRPGDDTVDIALRVVMGALCHPVPLGAELGVDGAVEETDSDLINLGLCDPQDAAGGTVPFTDGAPISASELKDVFPYLNDPIAGSPNN
;
A
#
# COMPACT_ATOMS: atom_id res chain seq x y z
N LEU A 1 -2.41 -10.69 -16.22
CA LEU A 1 -1.27 -11.58 -16.34
C LEU A 1 -0.96 -12.14 -14.95
N ALA A 2 -0.92 -13.46 -14.80
CA ALA A 2 -0.47 -14.15 -13.60
C ALA A 2 0.79 -14.95 -13.92
N LEU A 3 1.78 -14.90 -13.03
CA LEU A 3 3.07 -15.60 -13.15
C LEU A 3 3.36 -16.33 -11.85
N GLU A 4 3.85 -17.56 -11.96
CA GLU A 4 4.52 -18.28 -10.87
C GLU A 4 6.03 -18.26 -11.13
N ILE A 5 6.80 -17.81 -10.15
CA ILE A 5 8.25 -17.69 -10.25
C ILE A 5 8.87 -18.38 -9.03
N PRO A 6 9.83 -19.30 -9.22
CA PRO A 6 10.54 -19.92 -8.10
C PRO A 6 11.25 -18.88 -7.25
N ILE A 7 11.16 -19.00 -5.91
CA ILE A 7 11.75 -18.05 -4.96
C ILE A 7 13.25 -17.88 -5.17
N GLU A 8 13.96 -18.97 -5.46
CA GLU A 8 15.40 -18.95 -5.72
C GLU A 8 15.80 -18.09 -6.95
N CYS A 9 14.87 -17.84 -7.87
CA CYS A 9 15.10 -16.96 -9.02
C CYS A 9 14.99 -15.46 -8.64
N LEU A 10 14.37 -15.15 -7.50
CA LEU A 10 14.10 -13.78 -7.04
C LEU A 10 15.02 -13.35 -5.89
N ASN A 11 15.62 -14.29 -5.16
CA ASN A 11 16.44 -14.06 -3.98
C ASN A 11 17.94 -13.93 -4.35
N SER A 12 18.32 -12.88 -5.09
CA SER A 12 19.67 -12.73 -5.60
C SER A 12 20.70 -12.27 -4.54
N ASP A 13 20.26 -11.54 -3.52
CA ASP A 13 21.10 -11.03 -2.42
C ASP A 13 21.05 -11.89 -1.16
N GLY A 14 20.09 -12.83 -1.10
CA GLY A 14 20.01 -13.83 -0.05
C GLY A 14 19.32 -13.36 1.23
N ASP A 15 18.77 -12.14 1.30
CA ASP A 15 18.04 -11.66 2.47
C ASP A 15 16.55 -12.07 2.47
N GLY A 16 16.07 -12.61 1.34
CA GLY A 16 14.71 -13.12 1.21
C GLY A 16 13.65 -12.05 0.98
N ILE A 17 14.02 -10.77 0.88
CA ILE A 17 13.09 -9.66 0.71
C ILE A 17 13.26 -9.05 -0.69
N ILE A 18 12.16 -8.95 -1.44
CA ILE A 18 12.15 -8.29 -2.74
C ILE A 18 11.29 -7.03 -2.72
N GLY A 19 11.65 -6.06 -3.58
CA GLY A 19 10.84 -4.89 -3.89
C GLY A 19 10.28 -5.00 -5.31
N ALA A 20 9.02 -4.62 -5.48
CA ALA A 20 8.35 -4.67 -6.77
C ALA A 20 7.46 -3.45 -7.00
N TRP A 21 7.38 -3.03 -8.25
CA TRP A 21 6.45 -2.01 -8.71
C TRP A 21 6.04 -2.30 -10.16
N THR A 22 4.92 -1.75 -10.57
CA THR A 22 4.44 -1.85 -11.95
C THR A 22 4.68 -0.54 -12.68
N THR A 23 4.94 -0.61 -13.97
CA THR A 23 5.09 0.55 -14.83
C THR A 23 4.21 0.43 -16.07
N ALA A 24 3.74 1.58 -16.56
CA ALA A 24 3.12 1.70 -17.87
C ALA A 24 3.98 2.59 -18.76
N SER A 25 4.25 2.12 -19.97
CA SER A 25 5.07 2.85 -20.95
C SER A 25 4.35 2.96 -22.28
N LEU A 26 4.52 4.09 -22.94
CA LEU A 26 4.00 4.35 -24.28
C LEU A 26 5.14 4.65 -25.26
N PRO A 27 4.97 4.35 -26.56
CA PRO A 27 5.92 4.77 -27.59
C PRO A 27 5.96 6.30 -27.69
N GLN A 28 7.12 6.85 -28.02
CA GLN A 28 7.33 8.30 -28.09
C GLN A 28 6.53 9.01 -29.19
N ALA A 29 6.17 8.30 -30.22
CA ALA A 29 5.43 8.85 -31.36
C ALA A 29 4.26 7.96 -31.75
N GLU A 30 3.14 8.59 -32.03
CA GLU A 30 1.98 8.04 -32.70
C GLU A 30 1.69 8.87 -33.94
N ILE A 31 1.49 8.22 -35.06
CA ILE A 31 1.15 8.84 -36.33
C ILE A 31 -0.16 8.20 -36.80
N GLU A 32 -1.16 9.02 -37.05
CA GLU A 32 -2.43 8.53 -37.57
C GLU A 32 -2.23 7.89 -38.97
N ASP A 33 -2.82 6.70 -39.15
CA ASP A 33 -2.82 6.06 -40.46
C ASP A 33 -3.82 6.78 -41.36
N PRO A 34 -3.42 7.27 -42.57
CA PRO A 34 -4.35 7.89 -43.52
C PRO A 34 -5.41 6.90 -44.06
N SER A 35 -5.23 5.60 -43.82
CA SER A 35 -6.17 4.53 -44.19
C SER A 35 -6.33 3.53 -43.04
N PRO A 36 -6.86 3.98 -41.86
CA PRO A 36 -6.87 3.17 -40.67
C PRO A 36 -7.76 1.94 -40.79
N THR A 37 -7.35 0.84 -40.15
CA THR A 37 -8.17 -0.35 -39.93
C THR A 37 -8.49 -0.50 -38.45
N TYR A 38 -9.38 -1.44 -38.10
CA TYR A 38 -9.68 -1.73 -36.71
C TYR A 38 -8.47 -2.29 -35.95
N GLU A 39 -7.66 -3.12 -36.63
CA GLU A 39 -6.45 -3.71 -36.06
C GLU A 39 -5.26 -2.76 -36.05
N GLN A 40 -5.25 -1.77 -36.94
CA GLN A 40 -4.14 -0.82 -37.06
C GLN A 40 -4.67 0.60 -37.30
N PRO A 41 -5.10 1.28 -36.23
CA PRO A 41 -5.60 2.65 -36.32
C PRO A 41 -4.47 3.67 -36.52
N SER A 42 -3.26 3.36 -36.00
CA SER A 42 -2.12 4.26 -35.96
C SER A 42 -0.81 3.51 -36.13
N PHE A 43 0.24 4.22 -36.50
CA PHE A 43 1.62 3.76 -36.46
C PHE A 43 2.33 4.29 -35.21
N TYR A 44 3.02 3.41 -34.50
CA TYR A 44 3.77 3.77 -33.31
C TYR A 44 5.28 3.67 -33.58
N GLY A 45 6.06 4.59 -33.00
CA GLY A 45 7.50 4.63 -33.20
C GLY A 45 8.27 5.29 -32.05
N GLY A 46 9.59 5.16 -32.11
CA GLY A 46 10.47 5.63 -31.06
C GLY A 46 10.64 4.63 -29.90
N ALA A 47 11.35 5.05 -28.85
CA ALA A 47 11.50 4.26 -27.63
C ALA A 47 10.21 4.25 -26.81
N TYR A 48 10.01 3.22 -26.02
CA TYR A 48 8.99 3.23 -24.98
C TYR A 48 9.45 4.10 -23.82
N VAL A 49 8.60 5.02 -23.38
CA VAL A 49 8.85 5.96 -22.27
C VAL A 49 7.85 5.67 -21.17
N GLN A 50 8.36 5.52 -19.94
CA GLN A 50 7.52 5.31 -18.77
C GLN A 50 6.59 6.51 -18.56
N GLN A 51 5.32 6.24 -18.40
CA GLN A 51 4.27 7.24 -18.18
C GLN A 51 3.72 7.19 -16.75
N SER A 52 3.79 6.04 -16.12
CA SER A 52 3.36 5.88 -14.74
C SER A 52 4.02 4.69 -14.07
N ARG A 53 4.03 4.72 -12.74
CA ARG A 53 4.33 3.58 -11.88
C ARG A 53 3.33 3.48 -10.74
N LEU A 54 3.15 2.27 -10.22
CA LEU A 54 2.27 1.99 -9.11
C LEU A 54 2.82 0.84 -8.29
N SER A 55 2.78 0.97 -6.96
CA SER A 55 3.09 -0.11 -6.03
C SER A 55 2.27 -0.02 -4.75
N ALA A 56 2.64 0.80 -3.78
CA ALA A 56 1.86 0.96 -2.56
C ALA A 56 0.53 1.69 -2.83
N PRO A 57 -0.58 1.26 -2.18
CA PRO A 57 -1.87 1.92 -2.35
C PRO A 57 -1.84 3.36 -1.86
N LEU A 58 -2.60 4.23 -2.50
CA LEU A 58 -2.78 5.67 -2.24
C LEU A 58 -1.56 6.56 -2.51
N VAL A 59 -0.35 6.02 -2.68
CA VAL A 59 0.85 6.88 -2.80
C VAL A 59 0.81 7.68 -4.09
N ASN A 60 0.73 7.03 -5.25
CA ASN A 60 0.61 7.77 -6.51
C ASN A 60 -0.68 8.58 -6.58
N GLU A 61 -1.79 8.04 -6.10
CA GLU A 61 -3.11 8.64 -6.28
C GLU A 61 -3.31 9.89 -5.41
N LEU A 62 -2.94 9.84 -4.12
CA LEU A 62 -3.35 10.82 -3.12
C LEU A 62 -2.19 11.41 -2.29
N VAL A 63 -1.07 10.69 -2.12
CA VAL A 63 0.05 11.17 -1.31
C VAL A 63 0.93 12.10 -2.11
N ILE A 64 1.35 11.70 -3.30
CA ILE A 64 2.17 12.55 -4.19
C ILE A 64 1.33 13.70 -4.73
N GLY A 65 1.79 14.92 -4.49
CA GLY A 65 1.10 16.13 -4.95
C GLY A 65 1.10 16.29 -6.47
N LEU A 66 0.05 16.93 -6.98
CA LEU A 66 -0.15 17.13 -8.42
C LEU A 66 1.04 17.81 -9.14
N PRO A 67 1.73 18.80 -8.54
CA PRO A 67 2.87 19.44 -9.20
C PRO A 67 4.03 18.51 -9.54
N ASP A 68 4.24 17.47 -8.75
CA ASP A 68 5.36 16.53 -8.90
C ASP A 68 4.92 15.13 -9.36
N LYS A 69 3.67 15.01 -9.80
CA LYS A 69 3.09 13.74 -10.26
C LYS A 69 3.86 13.17 -11.45
N ASP A 70 4.22 14.01 -12.41
CA ASP A 70 4.98 13.59 -13.59
C ASP A 70 6.40 13.15 -13.22
N LEU A 71 7.04 13.84 -12.26
CA LEU A 71 8.35 13.44 -11.75
C LEU A 71 8.27 12.05 -11.09
N PHE A 72 7.28 11.83 -10.21
CA PHE A 72 7.08 10.52 -9.57
C PHE A 72 6.83 9.41 -10.60
N ASN A 73 5.95 9.66 -11.55
CA ASN A 73 5.57 8.68 -12.57
C ASN A 73 6.71 8.32 -13.53
N ALA A 74 7.62 9.25 -13.80
CA ALA A 74 8.76 9.02 -14.68
C ALA A 74 9.98 8.43 -13.98
N ALA A 75 10.09 8.60 -12.64
CA ALA A 75 11.24 8.19 -11.85
C ALA A 75 11.22 6.71 -11.49
N GLU A 76 12.39 6.16 -11.16
CA GLU A 76 12.53 4.88 -10.48
C GLU A 76 12.42 5.06 -8.96
N PRO A 77 11.98 4.03 -8.18
CA PRO A 77 11.81 4.11 -6.74
C PRO A 77 13.05 4.60 -5.98
N THR A 78 14.26 4.27 -6.44
CA THR A 78 15.51 4.73 -5.83
C THR A 78 15.72 6.25 -5.87
N GLN A 79 14.91 6.98 -6.65
CA GLN A 79 14.94 8.44 -6.77
C GLN A 79 13.91 9.15 -5.89
N ASP A 80 13.12 8.43 -5.11
CA ASP A 80 12.02 8.94 -4.29
C ASP A 80 12.46 9.88 -3.16
N GLY A 81 13.75 9.92 -2.84
CA GLY A 81 14.29 10.89 -1.89
C GLY A 81 13.92 12.34 -2.22
N ALA A 82 13.76 12.68 -3.49
CA ALA A 82 13.33 14.01 -3.93
C ALA A 82 11.88 14.34 -3.56
N LEU A 83 11.05 13.32 -3.33
CA LEU A 83 9.61 13.42 -3.05
C LEU A 83 9.24 13.02 -1.62
N ALA A 84 10.25 12.71 -0.78
CA ALA A 84 10.04 12.21 0.58
C ALA A 84 9.17 13.14 1.45
N GLN A 85 9.17 14.45 1.17
CA GLN A 85 8.34 15.42 1.90
C GLN A 85 6.83 15.14 1.76
N TYR A 86 6.36 14.53 0.68
CA TYR A 86 4.96 14.16 0.53
C TYR A 86 4.55 13.03 1.48
N VAL A 87 5.49 12.19 1.85
CA VAL A 87 5.29 11.11 2.83
C VAL A 87 5.48 11.64 4.25
N THR A 88 6.51 12.44 4.50
CA THR A 88 6.80 12.97 5.86
C THR A 88 5.81 14.05 6.31
N ASN A 89 5.21 14.78 5.35
CA ASN A 89 4.28 15.88 5.61
C ASN A 89 3.06 15.79 4.68
N PRO A 90 2.27 14.71 4.75
CA PRO A 90 1.19 14.47 3.80
C PRO A 90 0.05 15.48 3.96
N SER A 91 -0.52 15.93 2.85
CA SER A 91 -1.70 16.81 2.85
C SER A 91 -3.02 16.05 3.01
N LEU A 92 -3.04 14.75 2.65
CA LEU A 92 -4.25 13.93 2.65
C LEU A 92 -4.97 13.89 4.02
N PRO A 93 -4.28 13.70 5.18
CA PRO A 93 -4.97 13.69 6.48
C PRO A 93 -5.70 15.00 6.79
N TYR A 94 -5.13 16.14 6.43
CA TYR A 94 -5.77 17.44 6.64
C TYR A 94 -7.01 17.62 5.76
N LEU A 95 -6.97 17.11 4.53
CA LEU A 95 -8.12 17.13 3.65
C LEU A 95 -9.25 16.25 4.22
N LEU A 96 -8.92 15.05 4.70
CA LEU A 96 -9.88 14.15 5.33
C LEU A 96 -10.46 14.74 6.62
N ASP A 97 -9.65 15.45 7.40
CA ASP A 97 -10.13 16.16 8.58
C ASP A 97 -11.17 17.24 8.22
N VAL A 98 -10.89 18.05 7.22
CA VAL A 98 -11.83 19.10 6.75
C VAL A 98 -13.15 18.50 6.25
N LEU A 99 -13.09 17.38 5.54
CA LEU A 99 -14.26 16.76 4.92
C LEU A 99 -15.08 15.90 5.89
N PHE A 100 -14.42 15.19 6.82
CA PHE A 100 -15.03 14.09 7.54
C PHE A 100 -15.08 14.27 9.07
N ARG A 101 -14.46 15.31 9.66
CA ARG A 101 -14.51 15.51 11.11
C ARG A 101 -15.93 15.54 11.67
N ASN A 102 -16.81 16.34 11.06
CA ASN A 102 -18.19 16.43 11.53
C ASN A 102 -18.98 15.12 11.33
N PRO A 103 -18.94 14.46 10.16
CA PRO A 103 -19.52 13.14 9.99
C PRO A 103 -19.01 12.10 10.98
N VAL A 104 -17.70 12.02 11.22
CA VAL A 104 -17.09 11.08 12.17
C VAL A 104 -17.62 11.34 13.58
N ASN A 105 -17.55 12.57 14.08
CA ASN A 105 -18.02 12.92 15.42
C ASN A 105 -19.52 12.66 15.59
N SER A 106 -20.32 12.94 14.58
CA SER A 106 -21.78 12.73 14.67
C SER A 106 -22.17 11.25 14.63
N THR A 107 -21.36 10.39 13.95
CA THR A 107 -21.69 8.97 13.75
C THR A 107 -21.11 8.09 14.86
N LEU A 108 -19.86 8.34 15.25
CA LEU A 108 -19.13 7.49 16.18
C LEU A 108 -19.15 8.04 17.63
N GLY A 109 -19.55 9.30 17.82
CA GLY A 109 -19.73 9.92 19.14
C GLY A 109 -18.48 10.47 19.82
N PRO A 110 -17.21 10.26 19.37
CA PRO A 110 -16.10 10.97 19.97
C PRO A 110 -16.11 12.44 19.55
N ASP A 111 -15.67 13.33 20.47
CA ASP A 111 -15.46 14.74 20.14
C ASP A 111 -14.00 14.97 19.73
N ILE A 112 -13.64 14.50 18.54
CA ILE A 112 -12.30 14.65 17.98
C ILE A 112 -12.14 16.05 17.39
N ALA A 113 -11.28 16.84 17.98
CA ALA A 113 -11.02 18.21 17.56
C ALA A 113 -10.23 18.30 16.23
N ASN A 114 -9.41 17.29 15.95
CA ASN A 114 -8.61 17.18 14.73
C ASN A 114 -8.41 15.70 14.39
N LEU A 115 -8.82 15.26 13.20
CA LEU A 115 -8.60 13.89 12.72
C LEU A 115 -7.19 13.69 12.19
N ALA A 116 -6.54 14.75 11.68
CA ALA A 116 -5.21 14.65 11.08
C ALA A 116 -4.15 14.43 12.16
N PRO A 117 -3.25 13.46 11.99
CA PRO A 117 -2.11 13.28 12.89
C PRO A 117 -1.19 14.49 12.94
N THR A 118 -0.59 14.73 14.11
CA THR A 118 0.26 15.89 14.40
C THR A 118 1.75 15.56 14.52
N ASN A 119 2.12 14.28 14.50
CA ASN A 119 3.51 13.77 14.56
C ASN A 119 4.27 14.07 13.27
N LEU A 120 4.69 15.30 13.07
CA LEU A 120 5.49 15.65 11.88
C LEU A 120 6.98 15.78 12.25
N PRO A 121 7.90 15.26 11.43
CA PRO A 121 7.67 14.43 10.21
C PRO A 121 7.12 13.04 10.54
N ARG A 122 6.24 12.52 9.67
CA ARG A 122 5.54 11.24 9.81
C ARG A 122 6.49 10.04 9.66
N GLN A 123 7.09 9.59 10.77
CA GLN A 123 7.98 8.42 10.78
C GLN A 123 7.23 7.11 10.49
N ASP A 124 6.01 7.00 10.95
CA ASP A 124 5.12 5.88 10.69
C ASP A 124 4.86 5.69 9.18
N LEU A 125 4.68 6.78 8.42
CA LEU A 125 4.51 6.70 6.98
C LEU A 125 5.81 6.43 6.22
N ILE A 126 6.96 6.88 6.73
CA ILE A 126 8.26 6.47 6.18
C ILE A 126 8.39 4.94 6.26
N THR A 127 8.06 4.36 7.42
CA THR A 127 8.08 2.92 7.61
C THR A 127 7.10 2.23 6.66
N ALA A 128 5.85 2.69 6.61
CA ALA A 128 4.81 2.06 5.80
C ALA A 128 5.07 2.14 4.29
N PHE A 129 5.56 3.28 3.78
CA PHE A 129 5.63 3.51 2.33
C PHE A 129 7.05 3.48 1.74
N LEU A 130 8.09 3.74 2.52
CA LEU A 130 9.43 3.93 1.98
C LEU A 130 10.46 2.89 2.42
N THR A 131 10.36 2.34 3.65
CA THR A 131 11.40 1.45 4.18
C THR A 131 10.96 0.02 4.43
N GLY A 132 9.66 -0.19 4.63
CA GLY A 132 9.14 -1.44 5.16
C GLY A 132 9.29 -1.52 6.68
N PHE A 133 8.72 -2.56 7.26
CA PHE A 133 8.70 -2.81 8.71
C PHE A 133 9.87 -3.72 9.08
N PRO A 134 10.74 -3.29 10.03
CA PRO A 134 11.79 -4.15 10.56
C PRO A 134 11.21 -5.46 11.11
N GLY A 135 11.89 -6.58 10.84
CA GLY A 135 11.41 -7.91 11.24
C GLY A 135 10.35 -8.51 10.32
N LEU A 136 9.70 -7.73 9.47
CA LEU A 136 8.70 -8.21 8.50
C LEU A 136 9.23 -8.14 7.07
N ASN A 137 9.32 -6.95 6.47
CA ASN A 137 9.58 -6.77 5.05
C ASN A 137 10.57 -5.62 4.74
N SER A 138 11.31 -5.14 5.74
CA SER A 138 12.38 -4.17 5.54
C SER A 138 13.69 -4.91 5.23
N PRO A 139 14.35 -4.67 4.07
CA PRO A 139 15.62 -5.30 3.74
C PRO A 139 16.75 -4.79 4.65
N ALA A 140 17.82 -5.59 4.78
CA ALA A 140 18.97 -5.25 5.64
C ALA A 140 19.66 -3.94 5.25
N ASN A 141 19.68 -3.59 3.97
CA ASN A 141 20.27 -2.36 3.42
C ASN A 141 19.19 -1.56 2.69
N VAL A 142 18.26 -0.98 3.44
CA VAL A 142 17.15 -0.25 2.87
C VAL A 142 17.56 1.09 2.28
N VAL A 143 17.17 1.33 1.04
CA VAL A 143 17.11 2.66 0.43
C VAL A 143 15.65 3.09 0.47
N PRO A 144 15.32 4.21 1.15
CA PRO A 144 13.93 4.68 1.20
C PRO A 144 13.36 4.88 -0.20
N SER A 145 12.38 4.06 -0.56
CA SER A 145 11.82 3.98 -1.90
C SER A 145 10.39 3.46 -1.84
N GLU A 146 9.50 4.07 -2.58
CA GLU A 146 8.12 3.61 -2.69
C GLU A 146 8.07 2.36 -3.57
N MET A 147 7.82 1.23 -2.96
CA MET A 147 7.65 -0.06 -3.63
C MET A 147 6.91 -1.03 -2.71
N MET A 148 6.22 -1.99 -3.31
CA MET A 148 5.74 -3.16 -2.56
C MET A 148 6.93 -4.01 -2.17
N ARG A 149 6.99 -4.40 -0.90
CA ARG A 149 8.01 -5.33 -0.39
C ARG A 149 7.38 -6.65 0.00
N LEU A 150 8.07 -7.73 -0.33
CA LEU A 150 7.65 -9.09 -0.02
C LEU A 150 8.81 -9.83 0.63
N ASN A 151 8.59 -10.30 1.85
CA ASN A 151 9.45 -11.26 2.52
C ASN A 151 9.03 -12.68 2.11
N MET A 152 9.82 -13.29 1.27
CA MET A 152 9.56 -14.65 0.75
C MET A 152 9.84 -15.75 1.79
N GLY A 153 10.41 -15.40 2.94
CA GLY A 153 10.61 -16.31 4.06
C GLY A 153 9.35 -16.52 4.91
N VAL A 154 8.33 -15.67 4.75
CA VAL A 154 7.04 -15.83 5.44
C VAL A 154 6.21 -16.85 4.66
N PRO A 155 5.75 -17.95 5.29
CA PRO A 155 4.88 -18.92 4.64
C PRO A 155 3.56 -18.31 4.17
N ALA A 156 3.04 -18.77 3.04
CA ALA A 156 1.73 -18.33 2.57
C ALA A 156 0.62 -18.81 3.50
N THR A 157 -0.27 -17.91 3.88
CA THR A 157 -1.48 -18.26 4.66
C THR A 157 -2.51 -18.94 3.75
N PRO A 158 -3.09 -20.09 4.15
CA PRO A 158 -4.17 -20.73 3.42
C PRO A 158 -5.33 -19.75 3.16
N ARG A 159 -5.99 -19.86 2.00
CA ARG A 159 -7.03 -18.92 1.56
C ARG A 159 -8.13 -18.68 2.60
N ASP A 160 -8.60 -19.72 3.27
CA ASP A 160 -9.67 -19.70 4.26
C ASP A 160 -9.23 -19.21 5.65
N GLU A 161 -7.93 -18.99 5.85
CA GLU A 161 -7.32 -18.42 7.04
C GLU A 161 -6.82 -16.97 6.81
N GLN A 162 -6.89 -16.47 5.58
CA GLN A 162 -6.41 -15.13 5.26
C GLN A 162 -7.28 -14.05 5.86
N SER A 163 -6.66 -13.08 6.55
CA SER A 163 -7.33 -11.85 6.94
C SER A 163 -7.28 -10.81 5.81
N THR A 164 -8.39 -10.08 5.61
CA THR A 164 -8.45 -8.94 4.69
C THR A 164 -7.61 -7.75 5.16
N PHE A 165 -7.31 -7.68 6.45
CA PHE A 165 -6.46 -6.65 7.05
C PHE A 165 -4.99 -7.08 7.18
N GLY A 166 -4.63 -8.27 6.69
CA GLY A 166 -3.26 -8.74 6.61
C GLY A 166 -2.53 -8.69 7.95
N VAL A 167 -1.33 -8.10 7.94
CA VAL A 167 -0.43 -8.11 9.11
C VAL A 167 -1.04 -7.46 10.35
N VAL A 168 -1.85 -6.43 10.21
CA VAL A 168 -2.50 -5.78 11.37
C VAL A 168 -3.63 -6.61 11.98
N ASP A 169 -3.94 -7.76 11.40
CA ASP A 169 -4.86 -8.77 11.92
C ASP A 169 -4.17 -10.15 11.95
N GLU A 170 -2.89 -10.16 12.35
CA GLU A 170 -2.03 -11.33 12.60
C GLU A 170 -1.72 -12.22 11.39
N ASP A 171 -2.10 -11.83 10.18
CA ASP A 171 -1.78 -12.56 8.95
C ASP A 171 -0.49 -12.01 8.32
N LEU A 172 0.67 -12.52 8.73
CA LEU A 172 1.99 -12.05 8.33
C LEU A 172 2.29 -12.20 6.83
N ALA A 173 1.54 -13.03 6.10
CA ALA A 173 1.65 -13.16 4.65
C ALA A 173 0.77 -12.16 3.89
N GLY A 174 -0.03 -11.35 4.59
CA GLY A 174 -0.86 -10.31 4.04
C GLY A 174 -0.17 -8.95 3.93
N PHE A 175 -0.86 -7.97 3.37
CA PHE A 175 -0.37 -6.59 3.27
C PHE A 175 0.03 -6.03 4.65
N PRO A 176 1.20 -5.34 4.78
CA PRO A 176 2.10 -4.84 3.75
C PRO A 176 3.21 -5.82 3.30
N ASN A 177 3.17 -7.08 3.71
CA ASN A 177 4.06 -8.11 3.20
C ASN A 177 3.55 -8.64 1.86
N GLY A 178 3.90 -7.95 0.78
CA GLY A 178 3.25 -8.10 -0.50
C GLY A 178 1.87 -7.43 -0.55
N ARG A 179 1.07 -7.78 -1.57
CA ARG A 179 -0.28 -7.25 -1.81
C ARG A 179 -1.11 -8.34 -2.46
N ARG A 180 -1.81 -9.13 -1.65
CA ARG A 180 -2.68 -10.19 -2.17
C ARG A 180 -3.98 -9.61 -2.71
N PRO A 181 -4.62 -10.26 -3.70
CA PRO A 181 -5.92 -9.81 -4.21
C PRO A 181 -7.04 -9.76 -3.15
N GLY A 182 -6.92 -10.53 -2.06
CA GLY A 182 -7.88 -10.56 -0.95
C GLY A 182 -7.60 -9.53 0.16
N ASP A 183 -6.47 -8.79 0.09
CA ASP A 183 -6.14 -7.78 1.08
C ASP A 183 -6.89 -6.47 0.79
N ASP A 184 -7.55 -5.91 1.79
CA ASP A 184 -8.19 -4.59 1.71
C ASP A 184 -7.16 -3.48 1.89
N THR A 185 -6.31 -3.34 0.87
CA THR A 185 -5.13 -2.49 0.94
C THR A 185 -5.44 -1.00 0.99
N VAL A 186 -6.60 -0.59 0.48
CA VAL A 186 -7.02 0.83 0.51
C VAL A 186 -7.47 1.19 1.91
N ASP A 187 -8.29 0.38 2.56
CA ASP A 187 -8.72 0.61 3.94
C ASP A 187 -7.53 0.61 4.90
N ILE A 188 -6.59 -0.35 4.76
CA ILE A 188 -5.38 -0.41 5.59
C ILE A 188 -4.55 0.86 5.40
N ALA A 189 -4.22 1.24 4.15
CA ALA A 189 -3.39 2.41 3.87
C ALA A 189 -4.08 3.70 4.31
N LEU A 190 -5.39 3.82 4.14
CA LEU A 190 -6.17 4.97 4.58
C LEU A 190 -6.11 5.15 6.11
N ARG A 191 -6.29 4.06 6.87
CA ARG A 191 -6.16 4.07 8.33
C ARG A 191 -4.74 4.39 8.78
N VAL A 192 -3.73 3.84 8.11
CA VAL A 192 -2.32 4.15 8.36
C VAL A 192 -2.04 5.64 8.13
N VAL A 193 -2.49 6.21 7.03
CA VAL A 193 -2.36 7.65 6.74
C VAL A 193 -3.02 8.50 7.82
N MET A 194 -4.15 8.05 8.38
CA MET A 194 -4.85 8.72 9.47
C MET A 194 -4.28 8.44 10.87
N GLY A 195 -3.16 7.70 10.95
CA GLY A 195 -2.38 7.53 12.18
C GLY A 195 -2.68 6.25 12.96
N ALA A 196 -3.21 5.21 12.32
CA ALA A 196 -3.47 3.94 12.99
C ALA A 196 -2.20 3.34 13.65
N LEU A 197 -1.02 3.52 13.05
CA LEU A 197 0.25 3.02 13.60
C LEU A 197 0.77 3.77 14.84
N CYS A 198 0.12 4.87 15.23
CA CYS A 198 0.39 5.54 16.52
C CYS A 198 -0.36 4.87 17.68
N HIS A 199 -1.29 3.99 17.41
CA HIS A 199 -2.03 3.20 18.37
C HIS A 199 -1.54 1.76 18.39
N PRO A 200 -1.77 1.01 19.48
CA PRO A 200 -1.50 -0.43 19.50
C PRO A 200 -2.28 -1.15 18.40
N VAL A 201 -1.59 -1.98 17.63
CA VAL A 201 -2.15 -2.76 16.53
C VAL A 201 -1.92 -4.24 16.77
N PRO A 202 -2.85 -5.14 16.37
CA PRO A 202 -2.65 -6.56 16.48
C PRO A 202 -1.65 -7.03 15.41
N LEU A 203 -0.41 -7.26 15.82
CA LEU A 203 0.67 -7.70 14.93
C LEU A 203 1.20 -9.08 15.24
N GLY A 204 0.59 -9.78 16.20
CA GLY A 204 1.10 -11.03 16.71
C GLY A 204 2.44 -10.89 17.46
N ALA A 205 2.67 -11.74 18.45
CA ALA A 205 3.90 -11.74 19.26
C ALA A 205 5.19 -12.07 18.46
N GLU A 206 5.07 -12.44 17.19
CA GLU A 206 6.15 -13.00 16.37
C GLU A 206 6.95 -11.94 15.60
N LEU A 207 6.48 -10.70 15.48
CA LEU A 207 7.17 -9.70 14.66
C LEU A 207 8.47 -9.18 15.24
N GLY A 208 8.73 -9.34 16.53
CA GLY A 208 10.02 -8.98 17.15
C GLY A 208 10.54 -7.60 16.75
N VAL A 209 9.65 -6.60 16.58
CA VAL A 209 10.04 -5.25 16.18
C VAL A 209 10.84 -4.62 17.29
N ASP A 210 12.11 -4.30 17.03
CA ASP A 210 12.98 -3.62 17.99
C ASP A 210 12.34 -2.32 18.47
N GLY A 211 12.05 -2.24 19.77
CA GLY A 211 11.40 -1.09 20.41
C GLY A 211 9.89 -1.16 20.52
N ALA A 212 9.24 -2.20 20.01
CA ALA A 212 7.82 -2.46 20.26
C ALA A 212 7.58 -2.80 21.72
N VAL A 213 6.56 -2.24 22.32
CA VAL A 213 6.14 -2.51 23.70
C VAL A 213 4.84 -3.31 23.66
N GLU A 214 4.91 -4.57 24.09
CA GLU A 214 3.70 -5.40 24.31
C GLU A 214 2.81 -4.73 25.36
N GLU A 215 1.56 -4.50 25.04
CA GLU A 215 0.56 -4.13 26.02
C GLU A 215 0.09 -5.38 26.78
N THR A 216 0.04 -5.28 28.08
CA THR A 216 0.07 -6.37 29.08
C THR A 216 -1.11 -7.35 29.09
N ASP A 217 -2.04 -7.30 28.14
CA ASP A 217 -3.22 -8.19 28.12
C ASP A 217 -3.77 -8.51 26.71
N SER A 218 -3.01 -8.29 25.66
CA SER A 218 -3.51 -8.50 24.30
C SER A 218 -2.34 -8.71 23.32
N ASP A 219 -2.63 -9.33 22.21
CA ASP A 219 -1.74 -9.44 21.05
C ASP A 219 -1.49 -8.06 20.37
N LEU A 220 -1.78 -6.96 21.06
CA LEU A 220 -1.60 -5.58 20.60
C LEU A 220 -0.18 -5.13 20.86
N ILE A 221 0.46 -4.59 19.84
CA ILE A 221 1.82 -4.06 19.88
C ILE A 221 1.82 -2.58 19.57
N ASN A 222 2.46 -1.78 20.42
CA ASN A 222 2.79 -0.39 20.10
C ASN A 222 4.13 -0.36 19.38
N LEU A 223 4.13 0.08 18.13
CA LEU A 223 5.32 0.12 17.29
C LEU A 223 6.31 1.22 17.66
N GLY A 224 5.94 2.14 18.56
CA GLY A 224 6.82 3.25 18.98
C GLY A 224 7.16 4.27 17.89
N LEU A 225 6.40 4.27 16.79
CA LEU A 225 6.62 5.18 15.65
C LEU A 225 6.07 6.59 15.90
N CYS A 226 5.07 6.70 16.76
CA CYS A 226 4.43 7.94 17.20
C CYS A 226 3.55 7.67 18.43
N ASP A 227 3.07 8.73 19.08
CA ASP A 227 2.22 8.58 20.26
C ASP A 227 0.72 8.64 19.92
N PRO A 228 -0.15 7.89 20.62
CA PRO A 228 -1.59 7.91 20.40
C PRO A 228 -2.22 9.32 20.50
N GLN A 229 -1.64 10.20 21.34
CA GLN A 229 -2.12 11.58 21.48
C GLN A 229 -1.92 12.41 20.21
N ASP A 230 -0.96 12.04 19.36
CA ASP A 230 -0.69 12.72 18.09
C ASP A 230 -1.69 12.35 17.01
N ALA A 231 -2.44 11.27 17.17
CA ALA A 231 -3.30 10.70 16.14
C ALA A 231 -4.69 10.32 16.69
N ALA A 232 -5.43 11.29 17.19
CA ALA A 232 -6.78 11.05 17.71
C ALA A 232 -7.75 10.41 16.69
N GLY A 233 -7.52 10.61 15.40
CA GLY A 233 -8.25 9.96 14.30
C GLY A 233 -7.79 8.54 13.97
N GLY A 234 -6.68 8.05 14.54
CA GLY A 234 -6.07 6.78 14.18
C GLY A 234 -6.90 5.53 14.52
N THR A 235 -7.85 5.66 15.45
CA THR A 235 -8.80 4.58 15.80
C THR A 235 -10.11 4.61 15.00
N VAL A 236 -10.31 5.62 14.15
CA VAL A 236 -11.52 5.73 13.32
C VAL A 236 -11.45 4.66 12.21
N PRO A 237 -12.50 3.84 12.04
CA PRO A 237 -12.51 2.77 11.04
C PRO A 237 -12.80 3.32 9.64
N PHE A 238 -11.89 4.13 9.12
CA PHE A 238 -11.99 4.63 7.74
C PHE A 238 -12.08 3.48 6.74
N THR A 239 -12.95 3.63 5.74
CA THR A 239 -13.17 2.66 4.67
C THR A 239 -13.51 3.38 3.37
N ASP A 240 -13.15 2.79 2.25
CA ASP A 240 -13.59 3.23 0.92
C ASP A 240 -14.95 2.64 0.53
N GLY A 241 -15.50 1.74 1.35
CA GLY A 241 -16.77 1.08 1.12
C GLY A 241 -16.75 -0.03 0.06
N ALA A 242 -15.58 -0.50 -0.34
CA ALA A 242 -15.38 -1.57 -1.32
C ALA A 242 -14.75 -2.82 -0.67
N PRO A 243 -15.51 -3.57 0.14
CA PRO A 243 -14.98 -4.72 0.86
C PRO A 243 -14.52 -5.81 -0.11
N ILE A 244 -13.44 -6.49 0.25
CA ILE A 244 -12.88 -7.64 -0.46
C ILE A 244 -12.68 -8.82 0.50
N SER A 245 -12.66 -10.04 -0.03
CA SER A 245 -12.36 -11.23 0.75
C SER A 245 -11.63 -12.26 -0.09
N ALA A 246 -10.68 -12.97 0.52
CA ALA A 246 -10.00 -14.10 -0.11
C ALA A 246 -10.97 -15.23 -0.50
N SER A 247 -12.13 -15.33 0.14
CA SER A 247 -13.18 -16.31 -0.21
C SER A 247 -13.74 -16.13 -1.63
N GLU A 248 -13.60 -14.94 -2.21
CA GLU A 248 -14.00 -14.64 -3.60
C GLU A 248 -12.96 -15.10 -4.63
N LEU A 249 -11.84 -15.65 -4.19
CA LEU A 249 -10.71 -16.07 -5.03
C LEU A 249 -10.59 -17.59 -5.07
N LYS A 250 -9.78 -18.11 -6.00
CA LYS A 250 -9.40 -19.53 -6.07
C LYS A 250 -8.22 -19.79 -5.11
N ASP A 251 -8.14 -21.02 -4.64
CA ASP A 251 -7.03 -21.51 -3.81
C ASP A 251 -5.86 -22.09 -4.63
N VAL A 252 -5.99 -22.08 -5.97
CA VAL A 252 -5.00 -22.58 -6.91
C VAL A 252 -4.71 -21.54 -8.00
N PHE A 253 -3.50 -21.63 -8.56
CA PHE A 253 -3.10 -20.78 -9.70
C PHE A 253 -4.15 -20.83 -10.84
N PRO A 254 -4.53 -19.70 -11.43
CA PRO A 254 -3.99 -18.34 -11.27
C PRO A 254 -4.66 -17.51 -10.15
N TYR A 255 -5.33 -18.13 -9.21
CA TYR A 255 -5.99 -17.56 -8.01
C TYR A 255 -7.18 -16.64 -8.30
N LEU A 256 -7.31 -16.13 -9.49
CA LEU A 256 -8.40 -15.23 -9.89
C LEU A 256 -9.56 -16.02 -10.51
N ASN A 257 -10.77 -15.63 -10.17
CA ASN A 257 -11.98 -16.09 -10.84
C ASN A 257 -12.16 -15.46 -12.22
N ASP A 258 -13.13 -15.93 -12.98
CA ASP A 258 -13.51 -15.27 -14.23
C ASP A 258 -13.95 -13.83 -13.95
N PRO A 259 -13.69 -12.90 -14.88
CA PRO A 259 -14.12 -11.51 -14.70
C PRO A 259 -15.63 -11.39 -14.49
N ILE A 260 -16.01 -10.54 -13.54
CA ILE A 260 -17.42 -10.18 -13.35
C ILE A 260 -17.88 -9.37 -14.56
N ALA A 261 -19.05 -9.69 -15.12
CA ALA A 261 -19.59 -8.96 -16.24
C ALA A 261 -19.81 -7.49 -15.86
N GLY A 262 -19.25 -6.58 -16.63
CA GLY A 262 -19.33 -5.13 -16.36
C GLY A 262 -20.73 -4.54 -16.62
N SER A 263 -21.58 -5.25 -17.39
CA SER A 263 -22.98 -4.90 -17.61
C SER A 263 -23.81 -6.19 -17.72
N PRO A 264 -24.94 -6.28 -17.03
CA PRO A 264 -25.85 -7.38 -17.26
C PRO A 264 -26.38 -7.31 -18.71
N ASN A 265 -26.09 -8.34 -19.49
CA ASN A 265 -26.75 -8.53 -20.79
C ASN A 265 -28.17 -9.08 -20.51
N ASN A 266 -29.13 -8.20 -20.46
CA ASN A 266 -30.55 -8.57 -20.43
C ASN A 266 -31.09 -8.78 -21.84
#